data_e3f7221939f72a9bd0022b8bcecf2a52
#
_entry.id   e3f7221939f72a9bd0022b8bcecf2a52
#
_cell.length_a   1.000
_cell.length_b   1.000
_cell.length_c   1.000
_cell.angle_alpha   90.00
_cell.angle_beta   90.00
_cell.angle_gamma   90.00
#
_symmetry.space_group_name_H-M   'P 1'
#
loop_
_entity.id
_entity.type
_entity.pdbx_description
1 polymer ?
#
loop_
_entity_poly.entity_id
_entity_poly.type
_entity_poly.pdbx_seq_one_letter_code
_entity_poly.pdbx_strand_id
1 'polypeptide(L)'
;MERGTLTRAILGVSQIEVKVKRFWGDLFTYIPQFEIDHVGATFADSEVRHFDAYSHILDILNLNTLFETVGEIPAIRDRYNYLEKALSKDATTPVDIAIRVILFAELIERVSLFGLFYLIMSFNKRQNTFKGLSNIVEATTLCGPLCSNTYSKFC
;
A
#
# COMPACT_ATOMS: atom_id res chain seq x y z
N MET A 1 -13.96 -17.90 11.21
CA MET A 1 -13.15 -17.92 9.97
C MET A 1 -13.06 -16.52 9.34
N GLU A 2 -14.16 -15.84 9.10
CA GLU A 2 -14.22 -14.52 8.43
C GLU A 2 -13.41 -13.42 9.14
N ARG A 3 -13.55 -13.26 10.47
CA ARG A 3 -12.80 -12.25 11.25
C ARG A 3 -11.28 -12.40 11.08
N GLY A 4 -10.78 -13.64 11.13
CA GLY A 4 -9.34 -13.89 10.97
C GLY A 4 -8.83 -13.55 9.57
N THR A 5 -9.64 -13.79 8.53
CA THR A 5 -9.30 -13.45 7.14
C THR A 5 -9.23 -11.93 6.96
N LEU A 6 -10.24 -11.20 7.46
CA LEU A 6 -10.27 -9.74 7.41
C LEU A 6 -9.09 -9.12 8.17
N THR A 7 -8.81 -9.61 9.39
CA THR A 7 -7.67 -9.15 10.20
C THR A 7 -6.35 -9.31 9.43
N ARG A 8 -6.11 -10.48 8.82
CA ARG A 8 -4.90 -10.72 8.03
C ARG A 8 -4.82 -9.82 6.79
N ALA A 9 -5.95 -9.53 6.16
CA ALA A 9 -5.99 -8.61 5.01
C ALA A 9 -5.59 -7.18 5.44
N ILE A 10 -6.16 -6.66 6.52
CA ILE A 10 -5.83 -5.33 7.04
C ILE A 10 -4.34 -5.26 7.44
N LEU A 11 -3.85 -6.24 8.19
CA LEU A 11 -2.44 -6.31 8.59
C LEU A 11 -1.51 -6.39 7.37
N GLY A 12 -1.90 -7.16 6.35
CA GLY A 12 -1.13 -7.30 5.11
C GLY A 12 -1.05 -6.01 4.31
N VAL A 13 -2.14 -5.24 4.22
CA VAL A 13 -2.15 -3.90 3.58
C VAL A 13 -1.25 -2.95 4.36
N SER A 14 -1.48 -2.80 5.67
CA SER A 14 -0.74 -1.84 6.51
C SER A 14 0.78 -2.03 6.47
N GLN A 15 1.25 -3.27 6.32
CA GLN A 15 2.69 -3.54 6.19
C GLN A 15 3.27 -3.14 4.84
N ILE A 16 2.51 -3.31 3.77
CA ILE A 16 2.98 -3.03 2.41
C ILE A 16 3.11 -1.53 2.18
N GLU A 17 2.17 -0.74 2.67
CA GLU A 17 2.14 0.72 2.53
C GLU A 17 3.46 1.38 2.95
N VAL A 18 4.10 0.88 4.01
CA VAL A 18 5.40 1.38 4.45
C VAL A 18 6.48 1.21 3.38
N LYS A 19 6.45 0.10 2.63
CA LYS A 19 7.43 -0.18 1.56
C LYS A 19 7.13 0.62 0.30
N VAL A 20 5.86 0.75 -0.04
CA VAL A 20 5.40 1.54 -1.19
C VAL A 20 5.75 3.01 -0.98
N LYS A 21 5.48 3.56 0.20
CA LYS A 21 5.89 4.92 0.57
C LYS A 21 7.40 5.15 0.37
N ARG A 22 8.23 4.21 0.83
CA ARG A 22 9.68 4.30 0.66
C ARG A 22 10.08 4.28 -0.82
N PHE A 23 9.49 3.41 -1.61
CA PHE A 23 9.74 3.35 -3.05
C PHE A 23 9.46 4.69 -3.73
N TRP A 24 8.29 5.28 -3.48
CA TRP A 24 7.91 6.57 -4.07
C TRP A 24 8.81 7.70 -3.58
N GLY A 25 9.14 7.73 -2.29
CA GLY A 25 10.03 8.75 -1.70
C GLY A 25 11.47 8.69 -2.26
N ASP A 26 11.93 7.50 -2.63
CA ASP A 26 13.27 7.30 -3.18
C ASP A 26 13.32 7.39 -4.72
N LEU A 27 12.19 7.65 -5.39
CA LEU A 27 12.07 7.56 -6.86
C LEU A 27 13.07 8.48 -7.58
N PHE A 28 13.31 9.68 -7.07
CA PHE A 28 14.27 10.64 -7.62
C PHE A 28 15.71 10.09 -7.64
N THR A 29 16.07 9.24 -6.69
CA THR A 29 17.42 8.64 -6.65
C THR A 29 17.65 7.69 -7.81
N TYR A 30 16.59 7.14 -8.37
CA TYR A 30 16.64 6.22 -9.51
C TYR A 30 16.47 6.95 -10.84
N ILE A 31 15.62 7.97 -10.86
CA ILE A 31 15.29 8.75 -12.06
C ILE A 31 15.41 10.23 -11.71
N PRO A 32 16.62 10.84 -11.81
CA PRO A 32 16.90 12.18 -11.34
C PRO A 32 16.35 13.23 -12.33
N GLN A 33 15.04 13.25 -12.49
CA GLN A 33 14.30 14.24 -13.27
C GLN A 33 13.32 14.96 -12.34
N PHE A 34 13.24 16.27 -12.45
CA PHE A 34 12.46 17.13 -11.56
C PHE A 34 10.97 16.78 -11.55
N GLU A 35 10.41 16.46 -12.72
CA GLU A 35 9.02 16.04 -12.87
C GLU A 35 8.76 14.70 -12.17
N ILE A 36 9.72 13.80 -12.19
CA ILE A 36 9.64 12.48 -11.52
C ILE A 36 9.75 12.66 -9.99
N ASP A 37 10.56 13.59 -9.53
CA ASP A 37 10.63 13.95 -8.10
C ASP A 37 9.25 14.42 -7.59
N HIS A 38 8.58 15.28 -8.33
CA HIS A 38 7.23 15.74 -7.99
C HIS A 38 6.22 14.59 -7.93
N VAL A 39 6.28 13.67 -8.89
CA VAL A 39 5.43 12.46 -8.86
C VAL A 39 5.73 11.63 -7.64
N GLY A 40 6.99 11.34 -7.37
CA GLY A 40 7.42 10.56 -6.22
C GLY A 40 6.98 11.18 -4.88
N ALA A 41 7.18 12.47 -4.71
CA ALA A 41 6.78 13.21 -3.52
C ALA A 41 5.24 13.18 -3.32
N THR A 42 4.47 13.36 -4.40
CA THR A 42 3.00 13.33 -4.34
C THR A 42 2.47 11.95 -3.93
N PHE A 43 3.01 10.89 -4.51
CA PHE A 43 2.61 9.53 -4.15
C PHE A 43 3.08 9.17 -2.74
N ALA A 44 4.31 9.53 -2.36
CA ALA A 44 4.80 9.29 -1.01
C ALA A 44 3.94 9.97 0.07
N ASP A 45 3.46 11.21 -0.18
CA ASP A 45 2.51 11.91 0.70
C ASP A 45 1.16 11.20 0.78
N SER A 46 0.66 10.67 -0.34
CA SER A 46 -0.55 9.83 -0.34
C SER A 46 -0.39 8.60 0.55
N GLU A 47 0.76 7.91 0.46
CA GLU A 47 1.06 6.73 1.28
C GLU A 47 1.17 7.05 2.79
N VAL A 48 1.57 8.27 3.16
CA VAL A 48 1.51 8.71 4.56
C VAL A 48 0.06 8.74 5.05
N ARG A 49 -0.85 9.30 4.27
CA ARG A 49 -2.28 9.34 4.63
C ARG A 49 -2.90 7.94 4.70
N HIS A 50 -2.53 7.04 3.78
CA HIS A 50 -2.95 5.65 3.84
C HIS A 50 -2.46 4.97 5.12
N PHE A 51 -1.19 5.14 5.45
CA PHE A 51 -0.60 4.60 6.68
C PHE A 51 -1.33 5.10 7.92
N ASP A 52 -1.60 6.40 8.03
CA ASP A 52 -2.32 6.99 9.15
C ASP A 52 -3.75 6.43 9.27
N ALA A 53 -4.45 6.29 8.14
CA ALA A 53 -5.78 5.72 8.10
C ALA A 53 -5.79 4.25 8.56
N TYR A 54 -4.86 3.44 8.10
CA TYR A 54 -4.74 2.04 8.53
C TYR A 54 -4.29 1.91 9.99
N SER A 55 -3.40 2.78 10.46
CA SER A 55 -3.01 2.83 11.86
C SER A 55 -4.22 3.11 12.76
N HIS A 56 -5.05 4.07 12.37
CA HIS A 56 -6.29 4.37 13.09
C HIS A 56 -7.28 3.18 13.09
N ILE A 57 -7.38 2.45 11.99
CA ILE A 57 -8.19 1.23 11.92
C ILE A 57 -7.65 0.15 12.87
N LEU A 58 -6.34 -0.03 12.92
CA LEU A 58 -5.72 -0.99 13.84
C LEU A 58 -6.00 -0.64 15.30
N ASP A 59 -5.97 0.66 15.64
CA ASP A 59 -6.34 1.16 16.97
C ASP A 59 -7.80 0.84 17.30
N ILE A 60 -8.74 1.23 16.44
CA ILE A 60 -10.19 0.99 16.64
C ILE A 60 -10.50 -0.50 16.81
N LEU A 61 -9.84 -1.35 16.02
CA LEU A 61 -10.05 -2.79 16.06
C LEU A 61 -9.23 -3.51 17.14
N ASN A 62 -8.39 -2.77 17.87
CA ASN A 62 -7.46 -3.30 18.89
C ASN A 62 -6.53 -4.39 18.31
N LEU A 63 -5.93 -4.11 17.15
CA LEU A 63 -5.06 -5.03 16.40
C LEU A 63 -3.58 -4.69 16.49
N ASN A 64 -3.18 -3.68 17.26
CA ASN A 64 -1.78 -3.21 17.35
C ASN A 64 -0.81 -4.32 17.79
N THR A 65 -1.17 -5.10 18.81
CA THR A 65 -0.37 -6.23 19.26
C THR A 65 -0.18 -7.28 18.16
N LEU A 66 -1.22 -7.52 17.34
CA LEU A 66 -1.12 -8.43 16.20
C LEU A 66 -0.27 -7.84 15.07
N PHE A 67 -0.27 -6.53 14.92
CA PHE A 67 0.61 -5.86 13.95
C PHE A 67 2.09 -6.01 14.32
N GLU A 68 2.43 -5.95 15.60
CA GLU A 68 3.80 -6.19 16.08
C GLU A 68 4.29 -7.62 15.77
N THR A 69 3.39 -8.59 15.81
CA THR A 69 3.70 -10.01 15.54
C THR A 69 3.40 -10.46 14.11
N VAL A 70 2.97 -9.54 13.25
CA VAL A 70 2.56 -9.87 11.87
C VAL A 70 3.66 -10.55 11.05
N GLY A 71 4.94 -10.29 11.38
CA GLY A 71 6.10 -10.94 10.78
C GLY A 71 6.20 -12.44 11.08
N GLU A 72 5.44 -12.96 12.03
CA GLU A 72 5.33 -14.39 12.32
C GLU A 72 4.44 -15.12 11.30
N ILE A 73 3.59 -14.39 10.56
CA ILE A 73 2.75 -14.95 9.49
C ILE A 73 3.63 -15.17 8.25
N PRO A 74 3.92 -16.43 7.85
CA PRO A 74 4.92 -16.72 6.82
C PRO A 74 4.66 -15.96 5.50
N ALA A 75 3.42 -15.96 5.02
CA ALA A 75 3.07 -15.29 3.75
C ALA A 75 3.32 -13.77 3.79
N ILE A 76 3.06 -13.11 4.92
CA ILE A 76 3.30 -11.67 5.08
C ILE A 76 4.79 -11.41 5.21
N ARG A 77 5.49 -12.20 6.03
CA ARG A 77 6.94 -12.11 6.21
C ARG A 77 7.70 -12.29 4.90
N ASP A 78 7.36 -13.33 4.13
CA ASP A 78 8.07 -13.65 2.89
C ASP A 78 7.85 -12.54 1.85
N ARG A 79 6.65 -11.98 1.78
CA ARG A 79 6.32 -10.81 0.96
C ARG A 79 7.09 -9.57 1.39
N TYR A 80 7.12 -9.27 2.68
CA TYR A 80 7.89 -8.17 3.24
C TYR A 80 9.38 -8.29 2.88
N ASN A 81 9.96 -9.47 3.10
CA ASN A 81 11.36 -9.73 2.79
C ASN A 81 11.66 -9.60 1.30
N TYR A 82 10.74 -10.03 0.44
CA TYR A 82 10.87 -9.86 -1.01
C TYR A 82 10.93 -8.38 -1.40
N LEU A 83 10.01 -7.56 -0.86
CA LEU A 83 9.99 -6.13 -1.13
C LEU A 83 11.20 -5.40 -0.55
N GLU A 84 11.63 -5.76 0.65
CA GLU A 84 12.86 -5.22 1.25
C GLU A 84 14.08 -5.51 0.38
N LYS A 85 14.22 -6.75 -0.09
CA LYS A 85 15.29 -7.14 -1.00
C LYS A 85 15.23 -6.38 -2.33
N ALA A 86 14.03 -6.13 -2.85
CA ALA A 86 13.84 -5.36 -4.08
C ALA A 86 14.22 -3.88 -3.91
N LEU A 87 13.99 -3.29 -2.72
CA LEU A 87 14.39 -1.92 -2.39
C LEU A 87 15.88 -1.79 -2.09
N SER A 88 16.47 -2.78 -1.43
CA SER A 88 17.87 -2.75 -1.01
C SER A 88 18.87 -3.10 -2.14
N LYS A 89 18.41 -3.74 -3.22
CA LYS A 89 19.25 -4.02 -4.38
C LYS A 89 19.57 -2.71 -5.11
N ASP A 90 20.84 -2.49 -5.44
CA ASP A 90 21.22 -1.35 -6.28
C ASP A 90 20.55 -1.45 -7.66
N ALA A 91 19.88 -0.39 -8.07
CA ALA A 91 19.30 -0.25 -9.41
C ALA A 91 20.21 0.65 -10.22
N THR A 92 21.23 0.07 -10.83
CA THR A 92 22.29 0.80 -11.55
C THR A 92 22.05 0.89 -13.05
N THR A 93 21.22 0.01 -13.60
CA THR A 93 20.90 0.01 -15.01
C THR A 93 19.47 0.50 -15.27
N PRO A 94 19.17 1.08 -16.45
CA PRO A 94 17.81 1.45 -16.82
C PRO A 94 16.83 0.27 -16.74
N VAL A 95 17.28 -0.95 -16.98
CA VAL A 95 16.47 -2.17 -16.89
C VAL A 95 16.13 -2.48 -15.42
N ASP A 96 17.10 -2.38 -14.50
CA ASP A 96 16.85 -2.59 -13.08
C ASP A 96 15.84 -1.57 -12.53
N ILE A 97 15.97 -0.32 -12.95
CA ILE A 97 15.03 0.76 -12.60
C ILE A 97 13.63 0.45 -13.13
N ALA A 98 13.51 0.09 -14.42
CA ALA A 98 12.23 -0.26 -15.03
C ALA A 98 11.55 -1.45 -14.32
N ILE A 99 12.31 -2.51 -14.01
CA ILE A 99 11.80 -3.67 -13.26
C ILE A 99 11.29 -3.23 -11.88
N ARG A 100 12.01 -2.36 -11.19
CA ARG A 100 11.60 -1.85 -9.88
C ARG A 100 10.32 -1.03 -9.96
N VAL A 101 10.22 -0.13 -10.94
CA VAL A 101 9.00 0.67 -11.17
C VAL A 101 7.82 -0.25 -11.49
N ILE A 102 7.97 -1.23 -12.37
CA ILE A 102 6.91 -2.20 -12.70
C ILE A 102 6.50 -3.00 -11.44
N LEU A 103 7.48 -3.44 -10.64
CA LEU A 103 7.17 -4.18 -9.42
C LEU A 103 6.29 -3.36 -8.47
N PHE A 104 6.67 -2.13 -8.18
CA PHE A 104 5.95 -1.32 -7.19
C PHE A 104 4.68 -0.69 -7.78
N ALA A 105 4.75 -0.01 -8.92
CA ALA A 105 3.63 0.72 -9.49
C ALA A 105 2.54 -0.18 -10.10
N GLU A 106 2.90 -1.34 -10.64
CA GLU A 106 1.93 -2.23 -11.28
C GLU A 106 1.61 -3.46 -10.42
N LEU A 107 2.63 -4.24 -10.02
CA LEU A 107 2.36 -5.51 -9.36
C LEU A 107 1.95 -5.33 -7.89
N ILE A 108 2.56 -4.42 -7.17
CA ILE A 108 2.19 -4.18 -5.77
C ILE A 108 0.93 -3.34 -5.69
N GLU A 109 0.92 -2.17 -6.29
CA GLU A 109 -0.20 -1.24 -6.23
C GLU A 109 -1.48 -1.83 -6.86
N ARG A 110 -1.40 -2.31 -8.10
CA ARG A 110 -2.58 -2.69 -8.88
C ARG A 110 -3.00 -4.14 -8.75
N VAL A 111 -2.10 -5.05 -8.43
CA VAL A 111 -2.46 -6.47 -8.30
C VAL A 111 -2.57 -6.86 -6.83
N SER A 112 -1.51 -6.61 -6.09
CA SER A 112 -1.36 -7.11 -4.73
C SER A 112 -2.26 -6.39 -3.73
N LEU A 113 -2.26 -5.06 -3.72
CA LEU A 113 -3.12 -4.26 -2.85
C LEU A 113 -4.59 -4.38 -3.27
N PHE A 114 -4.90 -4.32 -4.55
CA PHE A 114 -6.27 -4.49 -5.04
C PHE A 114 -6.88 -5.83 -4.64
N GLY A 115 -6.11 -6.91 -4.63
CA GLY A 115 -6.58 -8.21 -4.14
C GLY A 115 -7.02 -8.16 -2.68
N LEU A 116 -6.26 -7.47 -1.84
CA LEU A 116 -6.58 -7.27 -0.42
C LEU A 116 -7.76 -6.30 -0.24
N PHE A 117 -7.81 -5.22 -1.00
CA PHE A 117 -8.91 -4.26 -1.00
C PHE A 117 -10.23 -4.93 -1.40
N TYR A 118 -10.22 -5.72 -2.48
CA TYR A 118 -11.40 -6.49 -2.89
C TYR A 118 -11.89 -7.40 -1.79
N LEU A 119 -10.98 -8.08 -1.10
CA LEU A 119 -11.33 -8.94 0.03
C LEU A 119 -12.00 -8.12 1.14
N ILE A 120 -11.42 -7.01 1.56
CA ILE A 120 -11.96 -6.13 2.61
C ILE A 120 -13.35 -5.61 2.20
N MET A 121 -13.49 -5.08 0.99
CA MET A 121 -14.75 -4.53 0.48
C MET A 121 -15.84 -5.59 0.35
N SER A 122 -15.48 -6.85 0.08
CA SER A 122 -16.44 -7.96 -0.02
C SER A 122 -17.21 -8.21 1.27
N PHE A 123 -16.59 -7.93 2.43
CA PHE A 123 -17.27 -8.04 3.73
C PHE A 123 -18.31 -6.95 3.90
N ASN A 124 -18.02 -5.71 3.50
CA ASN A 124 -19.00 -4.63 3.54
C ASN A 124 -20.21 -4.95 2.65
N LYS A 125 -19.97 -5.39 1.42
CA LYS A 125 -21.04 -5.70 0.46
C LYS A 125 -21.95 -6.84 0.93
N ARG A 126 -21.39 -7.86 1.58
CA ARG A 126 -22.17 -9.04 2.00
C ARG A 126 -22.84 -8.89 3.37
N GLN A 127 -22.22 -8.19 4.29
CA GLN A 127 -22.65 -8.13 5.68
C GLN A 127 -23.07 -6.73 6.13
N ASN A 128 -22.95 -5.73 5.26
CA ASN A 128 -23.18 -4.31 5.57
C ASN A 128 -22.40 -3.85 6.83
N THR A 129 -21.21 -4.42 7.03
CA THR A 129 -20.32 -4.15 8.14
C THR A 129 -19.06 -3.46 7.64
N PHE A 130 -18.34 -2.79 8.53
CA PHE A 130 -17.08 -2.10 8.18
C PHE A 130 -17.20 -1.01 7.10
N LYS A 131 -18.32 -0.29 7.11
CA LYS A 131 -18.58 0.76 6.12
C LYS A 131 -17.48 1.85 6.11
N GLY A 132 -16.98 2.23 7.28
CA GLY A 132 -15.88 3.18 7.41
C GLY A 132 -14.58 2.65 6.78
N LEU A 133 -14.23 1.39 7.02
CA LEU A 133 -13.07 0.73 6.40
C LEU A 133 -13.22 0.64 4.88
N SER A 134 -14.41 0.28 4.39
CA SER A 134 -14.69 0.24 2.95
C SER A 134 -14.52 1.60 2.30
N ASN A 135 -14.98 2.68 2.95
CA ASN A 135 -14.82 4.04 2.45
C ASN A 135 -13.34 4.47 2.38
N ILE A 136 -12.52 4.08 3.37
CA ILE A 136 -11.08 4.35 3.37
C ILE A 136 -10.40 3.60 2.22
N VAL A 137 -10.69 2.31 2.06
CA VAL A 137 -10.16 1.50 0.96
C VAL A 137 -10.59 2.05 -0.39
N GLU A 138 -11.84 2.48 -0.55
CA GLU A 138 -12.34 3.11 -1.77
C GLU A 138 -11.58 4.42 -2.06
N ALA A 139 -11.38 5.27 -1.06
CA ALA A 139 -10.59 6.50 -1.22
C ALA A 139 -9.15 6.19 -1.64
N THR A 140 -8.51 5.19 -1.03
CA THR A 140 -7.16 4.72 -1.40
C THR A 140 -7.10 4.24 -2.86
N THR A 141 -8.10 3.47 -3.31
CA THR A 141 -8.13 2.96 -4.70
C THR A 141 -8.34 4.06 -5.72
N LEU A 142 -8.99 5.16 -5.36
CA LEU A 142 -9.22 6.31 -6.24
C LEU A 142 -8.00 7.24 -6.32
N CYS A 143 -7.21 7.34 -5.27
CA CYS A 143 -6.01 8.19 -5.26
C CYS A 143 -4.89 7.67 -6.17
N GLY A 144 -4.70 6.35 -6.31
CA GLY A 144 -3.62 5.77 -7.12
C GLY A 144 -3.69 6.10 -8.62
N PRO A 145 -4.75 5.70 -9.35
CA PRO A 145 -4.82 5.88 -10.81
C PRO A 145 -5.42 7.21 -11.28
N LEU A 146 -6.14 7.94 -10.44
CA LEU A 146 -6.96 9.09 -10.85
C LEU A 146 -6.41 10.45 -10.41
N CYS A 147 -5.38 10.49 -9.58
CA CYS A 147 -4.70 11.77 -9.24
C CYS A 147 -4.08 12.45 -10.46
N SER A 148 -3.94 11.75 -11.60
CA SER A 148 -3.48 12.35 -12.84
C SER A 148 -4.50 13.22 -13.56
N ASN A 149 -5.79 13.15 -13.21
CA ASN A 149 -6.84 13.85 -13.98
C ASN A 149 -7.85 14.69 -13.17
N THR A 150 -7.80 14.70 -11.85
CA THR A 150 -8.73 15.53 -11.07
C THR A 150 -8.05 16.14 -9.84
N TYR A 151 -7.27 17.18 -10.08
CA TYR A 151 -6.98 18.17 -9.05
C TYR A 151 -8.32 18.84 -8.64
N SER A 152 -9.08 18.24 -7.82
CA SER A 152 -10.03 18.93 -6.94
C SER A 152 -11.07 17.94 -6.39
N LYS A 153 -11.01 17.72 -5.15
CA LYS A 153 -12.08 17.67 -4.15
C LYS A 153 -11.90 16.66 -3.01
N PHE A 154 -10.96 15.67 -3.09
CA PHE A 154 -10.85 14.66 -2.03
C PHE A 154 -9.40 14.17 -1.73
N CYS A 155 -8.37 14.98 -1.97
CA CYS A 155 -7.05 14.78 -1.36
C CYS A 155 -6.82 15.81 -0.28
#